data_77cc90373453ec0716e9f5e5b7fedfbe
#
_entry.id   77cc90373453ec0716e9f5e5b7fedfbe
#
_cell.length_a   1.000
_cell.length_b   1.000
_cell.length_c   1.000
_cell.angle_alpha   90.00
_cell.angle_beta   90.00
_cell.angle_gamma   90.00
#
_symmetry.space_group_name_H-M   'P 1'
#
loop_
_entity.id
_entity.type
_entity.pdbx_description
1 polymer ?
#
loop_
_entity_poly.entity_id
_entity_poly.type
_entity_poly.pdbx_seq_one_letter_code
_entity_poly.pdbx_strand_id
1 'polypeptide(L)'
;GRVVEIGVTLGDVVEVGQILVRLEPTAQADETQVEDAAIDLDHIRADLGELEARLARTLDVARPEKMGKRHDKGFRSARENVNDLCDPDSFIEYGQLVVAAQRQRRELDDLIDNTPADGLIAGFGSINGDDFSEDQARAAVLAYDYTVLAGTQGAFNHKKTDRVLELAQDWQAPIVFFTE
;
A
#
# COMPACT_ATOMS: atom_id res chain seq x y z
N GLY A 1 34.21 -20.95 -11.39
CA GLY A 1 34.07 -21.97 -12.43
C GLY A 1 34.10 -21.36 -13.83
N ARG A 2 34.43 -22.14 -14.84
CA ARG A 2 34.44 -21.73 -16.25
C ARG A 2 33.15 -22.27 -16.92
N VAL A 3 32.44 -21.42 -17.65
CA VAL A 3 31.34 -21.86 -18.52
C VAL A 3 31.94 -22.61 -19.70
N VAL A 4 31.55 -23.87 -19.89
CA VAL A 4 32.01 -24.74 -20.97
C VAL A 4 30.96 -24.96 -22.05
N GLU A 5 29.70 -24.84 -21.70
CA GLU A 5 28.59 -25.03 -22.64
C GLU A 5 27.39 -24.20 -22.19
N ILE A 6 26.72 -23.58 -23.12
CA ILE A 6 25.42 -22.94 -22.94
C ILE A 6 24.46 -23.69 -23.87
N GLY A 7 23.54 -24.44 -23.30
CA GLY A 7 22.61 -25.33 -24.02
C GLY A 7 21.31 -24.69 -24.49
N VAL A 8 21.17 -23.37 -24.33
CA VAL A 8 19.96 -22.60 -24.67
C VAL A 8 20.29 -21.26 -25.28
N THR A 9 19.38 -20.70 -26.04
CA THR A 9 19.42 -19.36 -26.61
C THR A 9 18.33 -18.48 -26.03
N LEU A 10 18.50 -17.17 -26.18
CA LEU A 10 17.49 -16.22 -25.70
C LEU A 10 16.16 -16.42 -26.43
N GLY A 11 15.09 -16.73 -25.68
CA GLY A 11 13.75 -16.97 -26.21
C GLY A 11 13.38 -18.46 -26.35
N ASP A 12 14.29 -19.38 -26.05
CA ASP A 12 13.97 -20.82 -26.04
C ASP A 12 13.01 -21.17 -24.90
N VAL A 13 12.10 -22.08 -25.18
CA VAL A 13 11.27 -22.71 -24.15
C VAL A 13 12.06 -23.85 -23.51
N VAL A 14 12.16 -23.87 -22.19
CA VAL A 14 12.94 -24.86 -21.44
C VAL A 14 12.01 -25.78 -20.65
N GLU A 15 12.42 -27.04 -20.50
CA GLU A 15 11.68 -28.04 -19.72
C GLU A 15 12.30 -28.24 -18.32
N VAL A 16 11.49 -28.76 -17.41
CA VAL A 16 11.97 -29.06 -16.04
C VAL A 16 13.06 -30.14 -16.10
N GLY A 17 14.25 -29.83 -15.55
CA GLY A 17 15.41 -30.73 -15.56
C GLY A 17 16.32 -30.57 -16.77
N GLN A 18 16.03 -29.69 -17.72
CA GLN A 18 16.91 -29.38 -18.85
C GLN A 18 18.17 -28.66 -18.36
N ILE A 19 19.34 -29.11 -18.86
CA ILE A 19 20.62 -28.46 -18.54
C ILE A 19 20.73 -27.18 -19.37
N LEU A 20 20.79 -26.03 -18.70
CA LEU A 20 20.89 -24.72 -19.35
C LEU A 20 22.35 -24.30 -19.58
N VAL A 21 23.20 -24.59 -18.59
CA VAL A 21 24.62 -24.20 -18.58
C VAL A 21 25.44 -25.32 -17.95
N ARG A 22 26.57 -25.66 -18.52
CA ARG A 22 27.55 -26.56 -17.96
C ARG A 22 28.78 -25.78 -17.48
N LEU A 23 29.16 -26.01 -16.23
CA LEU A 23 30.32 -25.35 -15.61
C LEU A 23 31.40 -26.38 -15.28
N GLU A 24 32.64 -26.06 -15.57
CA GLU A 24 33.80 -26.79 -15.03
C GLU A 24 34.36 -26.06 -13.79
N PRO A 25 34.63 -26.77 -12.70
CA PRO A 25 35.32 -26.17 -11.56
C PRO A 25 36.74 -25.76 -11.99
N THR A 26 37.13 -24.52 -11.77
CA THR A 26 38.49 -24.06 -11.90
C THR A 26 39.21 -24.27 -10.58
N ALA A 27 40.45 -24.80 -10.63
CA ALA A 27 41.29 -25.08 -9.46
C ALA A 27 41.76 -23.83 -8.68
N GLN A 28 41.50 -22.64 -9.20
CA GLN A 28 41.59 -21.37 -8.50
C GLN A 28 40.18 -20.93 -8.15
N ALA A 29 39.66 -21.42 -7.02
CA ALA A 29 38.81 -20.55 -6.23
C ALA A 29 39.72 -19.39 -5.81
N ASP A 30 39.68 -18.28 -6.56
CA ASP A 30 39.86 -17.00 -5.89
C ASP A 30 38.76 -17.03 -4.82
N GLU A 31 39.14 -17.30 -3.58
CA GLU A 31 38.44 -16.74 -2.43
C GLU A 31 38.53 -15.23 -2.62
N THR A 32 37.72 -14.71 -3.53
CA THR A 32 37.22 -13.35 -3.36
C THR A 32 36.55 -13.47 -2.01
N GLN A 33 37.28 -13.17 -0.95
CA GLN A 33 36.71 -12.76 0.30
C GLN A 33 35.70 -11.70 -0.16
N VAL A 34 34.41 -12.09 -0.24
CA VAL A 34 33.36 -11.13 -0.12
C VAL A 34 33.65 -10.58 1.27
N GLU A 35 34.41 -9.46 1.33
CA GLU A 35 34.45 -8.67 2.54
C GLU A 35 32.99 -8.65 2.95
N ASP A 36 32.66 -9.21 4.10
CA ASP A 36 31.38 -8.99 4.77
C ASP A 36 31.33 -7.46 4.97
N ALA A 37 30.97 -6.76 3.92
CA ALA A 37 30.62 -5.36 4.01
C ALA A 37 29.53 -5.34 5.04
N ALA A 38 29.83 -4.79 6.19
CA ALA A 38 28.91 -4.71 7.31
C ALA A 38 27.56 -4.26 6.73
N ILE A 39 26.59 -5.17 6.73
CA ILE A 39 25.25 -4.91 6.19
C ILE A 39 24.70 -3.77 7.04
N ASP A 40 24.59 -2.59 6.45
CA ASP A 40 23.93 -1.46 7.08
C ASP A 40 22.44 -1.80 7.17
N LEU A 41 22.01 -2.22 8.37
CA LEU A 41 20.61 -2.60 8.63
C LEU A 41 19.67 -1.38 8.60
N ASP A 42 20.21 -0.17 8.70
CA ASP A 42 19.43 1.08 8.65
C ASP A 42 19.35 1.65 7.22
N HIS A 43 20.01 1.00 6.26
CA HIS A 43 19.99 1.42 4.86
C HIS A 43 18.59 1.22 4.26
N ILE A 44 17.92 2.33 3.95
CA ILE A 44 16.65 2.32 3.22
C ILE A 44 16.95 2.27 1.71
N ARG A 45 16.51 1.21 1.05
CA ARG A 45 16.62 1.10 -0.41
C ARG A 45 15.84 2.22 -1.09
N ALA A 46 16.31 2.68 -2.24
CA ALA A 46 15.70 3.81 -2.96
C ALA A 46 14.21 3.55 -3.28
N ASP A 47 13.86 2.33 -3.72
CA ASP A 47 12.48 1.93 -4.03
C ASP A 47 11.56 1.95 -2.80
N LEU A 48 12.08 1.55 -1.63
CA LEU A 48 11.35 1.65 -0.37
C LEU A 48 11.16 3.11 0.04
N GLY A 49 12.22 3.92 -0.06
CA GLY A 49 12.14 5.36 0.23
C GLY A 49 11.13 6.10 -0.66
N GLU A 50 11.05 5.74 -1.95
CA GLU A 50 10.03 6.27 -2.87
C GLU A 50 8.61 5.88 -2.44
N LEU A 51 8.42 4.62 -2.03
CA LEU A 51 7.13 4.13 -1.54
C LEU A 51 6.71 4.87 -0.26
N GLU A 52 7.61 4.99 0.72
CA GLU A 52 7.35 5.69 1.98
C GLU A 52 7.02 7.16 1.75
N ALA A 53 7.78 7.84 0.90
CA ALA A 53 7.50 9.22 0.51
C ALA A 53 6.12 9.34 -0.16
N ARG A 54 5.73 8.36 -0.97
CA ARG A 54 4.44 8.34 -1.64
C ARG A 54 3.29 8.10 -0.65
N LEU A 55 3.47 7.22 0.33
CA LEU A 55 2.53 6.98 1.41
C LEU A 55 2.36 8.23 2.29
N ALA A 56 3.46 8.89 2.64
CA ALA A 56 3.42 10.10 3.45
C ALA A 56 2.55 11.22 2.81
N ARG A 57 2.56 11.36 1.47
CA ARG A 57 1.73 12.34 0.74
C ARG A 57 0.22 12.08 0.87
N THR A 58 -0.21 10.90 1.29
CA THR A 58 -1.63 10.57 1.48
C THR A 58 -2.17 10.95 2.86
N LEU A 59 -1.27 11.28 3.78
CA LEU A 59 -1.63 11.59 5.18
C LEU A 59 -2.11 13.03 5.34
N ASP A 60 -2.85 13.28 6.42
CA ASP A 60 -3.40 14.61 6.73
C ASP A 60 -2.32 15.66 6.92
N VAL A 61 -1.17 15.27 7.51
CA VAL A 61 -0.02 16.16 7.73
C VAL A 61 0.57 16.72 6.42
N ALA A 62 0.39 16.02 5.31
CA ALA A 62 0.83 16.50 3.99
C ALA A 62 -0.14 17.52 3.36
N ARG A 63 -1.33 17.73 3.95
CA ARG A 63 -2.40 18.58 3.43
C ARG A 63 -2.92 19.59 4.46
N PRO A 64 -2.03 20.34 5.17
CA PRO A 64 -2.40 21.13 6.34
C PRO A 64 -3.46 22.19 6.07
N GLU A 65 -3.46 22.81 4.88
CA GLU A 65 -4.47 23.83 4.52
C GLU A 65 -5.88 23.23 4.39
N LYS A 66 -5.99 22.01 3.84
CA LYS A 66 -7.29 21.35 3.67
C LYS A 66 -7.82 20.88 5.03
N MET A 67 -6.93 20.35 5.87
CA MET A 67 -7.28 19.93 7.22
C MET A 67 -7.67 21.14 8.09
N GLY A 68 -6.90 22.25 8.04
CA GLY A 68 -7.24 23.49 8.74
C GLY A 68 -8.64 24.02 8.36
N LYS A 69 -8.94 24.11 7.07
CA LYS A 69 -10.28 24.55 6.59
C LYS A 69 -11.43 23.65 7.07
N ARG A 70 -11.13 22.37 7.33
CA ARG A 70 -12.10 21.42 7.83
C ARG A 70 -12.32 21.59 9.33
N HIS A 71 -11.23 21.70 10.09
CA HIS A 71 -11.25 21.93 11.53
C HIS A 71 -11.89 23.28 11.88
N ASP A 72 -11.64 24.34 11.11
CA ASP A 72 -12.27 25.66 11.27
C ASP A 72 -13.81 25.61 11.19
N LYS A 73 -14.35 24.60 10.51
CA LYS A 73 -15.80 24.35 10.42
C LYS A 73 -16.31 23.38 11.49
N GLY A 74 -15.45 22.91 12.39
CA GLY A 74 -15.78 21.97 13.45
C GLY A 74 -15.87 20.50 12.99
N PHE A 75 -15.33 20.15 11.81
CA PHE A 75 -15.36 18.79 11.29
C PHE A 75 -13.99 18.11 11.46
N ARG A 76 -14.01 16.82 11.74
CA ARG A 76 -12.82 15.97 11.77
C ARG A 76 -12.44 15.54 10.34
N SER A 77 -11.18 15.16 10.13
CA SER A 77 -10.79 14.49 8.90
C SER A 77 -11.31 13.04 8.86
N ALA A 78 -11.33 12.43 7.67
CA ALA A 78 -11.68 11.02 7.55
C ALA A 78 -10.68 10.12 8.29
N ARG A 79 -9.37 10.46 8.29
CA ARG A 79 -8.34 9.71 9.03
C ARG A 79 -8.50 9.84 10.53
N GLU A 80 -8.84 11.03 11.03
CA GLU A 80 -9.14 11.22 12.46
C GLU A 80 -10.30 10.35 12.91
N ASN A 81 -11.36 10.20 12.11
CA ASN A 81 -12.49 9.32 12.44
C ASN A 81 -12.07 7.84 12.47
N VAL A 82 -11.27 7.40 11.50
CA VAL A 82 -10.76 6.02 11.47
C VAL A 82 -9.83 5.74 12.66
N ASN A 83 -8.91 6.65 12.95
CA ASN A 83 -7.96 6.52 14.06
C ASN A 83 -8.64 6.54 15.45
N ASP A 84 -9.75 7.26 15.58
CA ASP A 84 -10.53 7.30 16.83
C ASP A 84 -11.39 6.06 17.04
N LEU A 85 -11.78 5.41 15.95
CA LEU A 85 -12.59 4.20 15.99
C LEU A 85 -11.75 2.94 16.22
N CYS A 86 -10.64 2.82 15.50
CA CYS A 86 -9.80 1.63 15.53
C CYS A 86 -8.81 1.65 16.68
N ASP A 87 -8.48 0.48 17.18
CA ASP A 87 -7.39 0.33 18.15
C ASP A 87 -6.06 0.85 17.54
N PRO A 88 -5.16 1.42 18.34
CA PRO A 88 -3.91 1.96 17.87
C PRO A 88 -3.14 0.95 16.99
N ASP A 89 -2.62 1.43 15.86
CA ASP A 89 -1.80 0.67 14.90
C ASP A 89 -2.47 -0.59 14.29
N SER A 90 -3.77 -0.77 14.50
CA SER A 90 -4.50 -1.94 14.00
C SER A 90 -5.05 -1.77 12.57
N PHE A 91 -5.21 -0.53 12.09
CA PHE A 91 -5.86 -0.27 10.81
C PHE A 91 -4.93 -0.50 9.62
N ILE A 92 -5.31 -1.43 8.75
CA ILE A 92 -4.63 -1.73 7.48
C ILE A 92 -5.43 -1.13 6.33
N GLU A 93 -4.91 -0.05 5.74
CA GLU A 93 -5.57 0.64 4.64
C GLU A 93 -5.37 -0.07 3.30
N TYR A 94 -6.45 -0.27 2.56
CA TYR A 94 -6.44 -0.83 1.22
C TYR A 94 -6.50 0.28 0.16
N GLY A 95 -5.62 0.18 -0.83
CA GLY A 95 -5.59 1.11 -1.95
C GLY A 95 -5.26 2.56 -1.56
N GLN A 96 -4.42 2.75 -0.56
CA GLN A 96 -3.97 4.08 -0.11
C GLN A 96 -3.30 4.89 -1.22
N LEU A 97 -2.59 4.24 -2.15
CA LEU A 97 -1.84 4.90 -3.23
C LEU A 97 -2.65 5.19 -4.49
N VAL A 98 -3.92 4.76 -4.56
CA VAL A 98 -4.75 5.09 -5.72
C VAL A 98 -5.06 6.59 -5.77
N VAL A 99 -5.30 7.09 -6.96
CA VAL A 99 -5.70 8.48 -7.21
C VAL A 99 -6.92 8.49 -8.11
N ALA A 100 -7.62 9.62 -8.23
CA ALA A 100 -8.77 9.72 -9.11
C ALA A 100 -8.42 9.36 -10.57
N ALA A 101 -9.36 8.70 -11.26
CA ALA A 101 -9.20 8.23 -12.64
C ALA A 101 -9.26 9.40 -13.66
N GLN A 102 -8.49 10.45 -13.44
CA GLN A 102 -8.50 11.70 -14.23
C GLN A 102 -7.19 11.94 -14.98
N ARG A 103 -6.37 10.92 -15.21
CA ARG A 103 -5.04 11.05 -15.87
C ARG A 103 -5.08 11.62 -17.29
N GLN A 104 -6.23 11.62 -17.94
CA GLN A 104 -6.40 12.26 -19.25
C GLN A 104 -6.53 13.79 -19.16
N ARG A 105 -6.77 14.35 -17.96
CA ARG A 105 -7.08 15.78 -17.74
C ARG A 105 -6.13 16.45 -16.76
N ARG A 106 -5.41 15.66 -15.95
CA ARG A 106 -4.56 16.14 -14.85
C ARG A 106 -3.26 15.36 -14.81
N GLU A 107 -2.19 16.05 -14.47
CA GLU A 107 -0.88 15.44 -14.24
C GLU A 107 -0.90 14.52 -13.01
N LEU A 108 -0.01 13.51 -13.02
CA LEU A 108 0.01 12.52 -11.96
C LEU A 108 0.30 13.15 -10.60
N ASP A 109 1.28 14.05 -10.50
CA ASP A 109 1.65 14.70 -9.24
C ASP A 109 0.49 15.53 -8.67
N ASP A 110 -0.25 16.21 -9.52
CA ASP A 110 -1.45 16.93 -9.11
C ASP A 110 -2.54 15.98 -8.57
N LEU A 111 -2.73 14.82 -9.20
CA LEU A 111 -3.66 13.80 -8.69
C LEU A 111 -3.20 13.21 -7.36
N ILE A 112 -1.89 12.99 -7.20
CA ILE A 112 -1.29 12.48 -5.96
C ILE A 112 -1.59 13.42 -4.78
N ASP A 113 -1.41 14.73 -4.97
CA ASP A 113 -1.57 15.72 -3.90
C ASP A 113 -3.03 16.05 -3.62
N ASN A 114 -3.88 15.97 -4.63
CA ASN A 114 -5.25 16.47 -4.53
C ASN A 114 -6.33 15.38 -4.49
N THR A 115 -5.99 14.13 -4.82
CA THR A 115 -6.95 13.02 -4.85
C THR A 115 -6.41 11.75 -4.18
N PRO A 116 -5.77 11.84 -2.98
CA PRO A 116 -5.24 10.66 -2.31
C PRO A 116 -6.36 9.65 -2.03
N ALA A 117 -6.02 8.38 -2.20
CA ALA A 117 -6.92 7.24 -1.98
C ALA A 117 -8.24 7.31 -2.79
N ASP A 118 -8.31 8.14 -3.86
CA ASP A 118 -9.53 8.48 -4.61
C ASP A 118 -10.70 8.90 -3.69
N GLY A 119 -10.37 9.63 -2.59
CA GLY A 119 -11.36 10.18 -1.66
C GLY A 119 -12.03 9.14 -0.74
N LEU A 120 -11.48 7.94 -0.64
CA LEU A 120 -12.00 6.92 0.28
C LEU A 120 -10.86 6.28 1.08
N ILE A 121 -10.88 6.41 2.39
CA ILE A 121 -10.07 5.62 3.30
C ILE A 121 -10.86 4.35 3.59
N ALA A 122 -10.30 3.18 3.26
CA ALA A 122 -11.00 1.92 3.41
C ALA A 122 -10.01 0.81 3.78
N GLY A 123 -10.41 -0.06 4.69
CA GLY A 123 -9.55 -1.14 5.16
C GLY A 123 -10.17 -1.92 6.30
N PHE A 124 -9.33 -2.61 7.04
CA PHE A 124 -9.71 -3.38 8.21
C PHE A 124 -8.90 -2.95 9.42
N GLY A 125 -9.54 -2.89 10.56
CA GLY A 125 -8.93 -2.61 11.85
C GLY A 125 -9.57 -3.42 12.96
N SER A 126 -8.95 -3.40 14.13
CA SER A 126 -9.51 -3.93 15.37
C SER A 126 -10.29 -2.82 16.08
N ILE A 127 -11.40 -3.18 16.71
CA ILE A 127 -12.21 -2.30 17.56
C ILE A 127 -12.42 -3.02 18.88
N ASN A 128 -11.93 -2.43 19.97
CA ASN A 128 -11.98 -2.99 21.33
C ASN A 128 -11.30 -4.38 21.41
N GLY A 129 -10.13 -4.54 20.77
CA GLY A 129 -9.39 -5.81 20.74
C GLY A 129 -8.94 -6.32 22.10
N ASP A 130 -8.88 -5.46 23.11
CA ASP A 130 -8.60 -5.85 24.51
C ASP A 130 -9.77 -6.62 25.15
N ASP A 131 -11.01 -6.41 24.66
CA ASP A 131 -12.23 -6.98 25.22
C ASP A 131 -12.77 -8.17 24.42
N PHE A 132 -12.34 -8.32 23.15
CA PHE A 132 -12.85 -9.30 22.21
C PHE A 132 -11.73 -10.13 21.58
N SER A 133 -12.07 -11.31 21.04
CA SER A 133 -11.10 -12.09 20.25
C SER A 133 -10.77 -11.37 18.93
N GLU A 134 -9.63 -11.68 18.32
CA GLU A 134 -9.18 -11.10 17.06
C GLU A 134 -10.25 -11.11 15.97
N ASP A 135 -10.97 -12.23 15.82
CA ASP A 135 -12.04 -12.35 14.82
C ASP A 135 -13.28 -11.51 15.15
N GLN A 136 -13.57 -11.33 16.44
CA GLN A 136 -14.73 -10.52 16.90
C GLN A 136 -14.42 -9.03 16.90
N ALA A 137 -13.17 -8.65 17.15
CA ALA A 137 -12.73 -7.25 17.13
C ALA A 137 -12.53 -6.71 15.71
N ARG A 138 -12.33 -7.59 14.71
CA ARG A 138 -12.07 -7.20 13.32
C ARG A 138 -13.30 -6.55 12.70
N ALA A 139 -13.11 -5.35 12.14
CA ALA A 139 -14.14 -4.61 11.42
C ALA A 139 -13.61 -4.04 10.10
N ALA A 140 -14.45 -4.02 9.09
CA ALA A 140 -14.22 -3.23 7.88
C ALA A 140 -14.61 -1.78 8.17
N VAL A 141 -13.72 -0.84 7.87
CA VAL A 141 -13.93 0.59 8.08
C VAL A 141 -13.75 1.34 6.78
N LEU A 142 -14.75 2.12 6.41
CA LEU A 142 -14.75 2.97 5.22
C LEU A 142 -15.09 4.41 5.64
N ALA A 143 -14.33 5.38 5.15
CA ALA A 143 -14.55 6.79 5.46
C ALA A 143 -14.33 7.65 4.21
N TYR A 144 -15.36 8.40 3.80
CA TYR A 144 -15.23 9.37 2.72
C TYR A 144 -14.39 10.57 3.15
N ASP A 145 -13.42 10.95 2.32
CA ASP A 145 -12.65 12.18 2.49
C ASP A 145 -13.29 13.32 1.71
N TYR A 146 -14.10 14.11 2.36
CA TYR A 146 -14.75 15.29 1.76
C TYR A 146 -13.76 16.29 1.16
N THR A 147 -12.50 16.31 1.61
CA THR A 147 -11.47 17.20 1.06
C THR A 147 -11.01 16.79 -0.33
N VAL A 148 -11.37 15.59 -0.78
CA VAL A 148 -11.12 15.08 -2.11
C VAL A 148 -12.39 15.22 -2.94
N LEU A 149 -12.35 16.10 -3.94
CA LEU A 149 -13.45 16.32 -4.89
C LEU A 149 -14.83 16.50 -4.21
N ALA A 150 -14.86 17.12 -3.02
CA ALA A 150 -16.05 17.33 -2.20
C ALA A 150 -16.85 16.04 -1.89
N GLY A 151 -16.15 14.94 -1.62
CA GLY A 151 -16.77 13.65 -1.29
C GLY A 151 -17.34 12.90 -2.48
N THR A 152 -17.05 13.33 -3.71
CA THR A 152 -17.51 12.64 -4.93
C THR A 152 -16.86 11.26 -5.05
N GLN A 153 -17.66 10.25 -5.32
CA GLN A 153 -17.20 8.87 -5.51
C GLN A 153 -16.56 8.70 -6.89
N GLY A 154 -15.28 8.33 -6.91
CA GLY A 154 -14.52 8.06 -8.12
C GLY A 154 -14.53 6.58 -8.53
N ALA A 155 -13.95 6.26 -9.68
CA ALA A 155 -13.91 4.90 -10.20
C ALA A 155 -13.12 3.94 -9.29
N PHE A 156 -12.02 4.39 -8.70
CA PHE A 156 -11.24 3.57 -7.76
C PHE A 156 -11.85 3.55 -6.36
N ASN A 157 -12.57 4.59 -5.98
CA ASN A 157 -13.39 4.61 -4.78
C ASN A 157 -14.40 3.43 -4.82
N HIS A 158 -15.18 3.29 -5.89
CA HIS A 158 -16.10 2.17 -6.07
C HIS A 158 -15.39 0.81 -6.01
N LYS A 159 -14.27 0.64 -6.73
CA LYS A 159 -13.51 -0.62 -6.71
C LYS A 159 -12.99 -0.98 -5.31
N LYS A 160 -12.55 0.03 -4.54
CA LYS A 160 -12.14 -0.18 -3.14
C LYS A 160 -13.33 -0.60 -2.28
N THR A 161 -14.45 0.10 -2.42
CA THR A 161 -15.69 -0.23 -1.71
C THR A 161 -16.10 -1.68 -2.00
N ASP A 162 -16.23 -2.05 -3.27
CA ASP A 162 -16.61 -3.40 -3.67
C ASP A 162 -15.67 -4.44 -3.07
N ARG A 163 -14.36 -4.22 -3.15
CA ARG A 163 -13.37 -5.17 -2.62
C ARG A 163 -13.44 -5.31 -1.11
N VAL A 164 -13.61 -4.21 -0.37
CA VAL A 164 -13.71 -4.26 1.10
C VAL A 164 -15.01 -4.92 1.53
N LEU A 165 -16.12 -4.68 0.81
CA LEU A 165 -17.40 -5.34 1.10
C LEU A 165 -17.35 -6.85 0.84
N GLU A 166 -16.72 -7.30 -0.28
CA GLU A 166 -16.48 -8.72 -0.54
C GLU A 166 -15.70 -9.38 0.60
N LEU A 167 -14.58 -8.78 1.02
CA LEU A 167 -13.78 -9.32 2.11
C LEU A 167 -14.52 -9.31 3.45
N ALA A 168 -15.29 -8.26 3.73
CA ALA A 168 -16.09 -8.20 4.94
C ALA A 168 -17.17 -9.30 4.97
N GLN A 169 -17.77 -9.61 3.81
CA GLN A 169 -18.70 -10.72 3.67
C GLN A 169 -17.99 -12.07 3.89
N ASP A 170 -16.84 -12.30 3.25
CA ASP A 170 -16.09 -13.55 3.37
C ASP A 170 -15.64 -13.80 4.81
N TRP A 171 -15.21 -12.76 5.51
CA TRP A 171 -14.74 -12.82 6.89
C TRP A 171 -15.84 -12.64 7.92
N GLN A 172 -17.07 -12.42 7.50
CA GLN A 172 -18.22 -12.11 8.36
C GLN A 172 -17.94 -10.95 9.34
N ALA A 173 -17.12 -9.97 8.88
CA ALA A 173 -16.73 -8.82 9.66
C ALA A 173 -17.82 -7.73 9.60
N PRO A 174 -18.12 -7.05 10.71
CA PRO A 174 -18.98 -5.88 10.71
C PRO A 174 -18.39 -4.76 9.87
N ILE A 175 -19.25 -3.87 9.38
CA ILE A 175 -18.84 -2.74 8.53
C ILE A 175 -19.23 -1.44 9.23
N VAL A 176 -18.26 -0.53 9.38
CA VAL A 176 -18.51 0.84 9.81
C VAL A 176 -18.23 1.76 8.63
N PHE A 177 -19.19 2.61 8.29
CA PHE A 177 -19.10 3.50 7.17
C PHE A 177 -19.36 4.94 7.59
N PHE A 178 -18.30 5.77 7.58
CA PHE A 178 -18.42 7.21 7.79
C PHE A 178 -18.82 7.87 6.47
N THR A 179 -20.03 8.34 6.42
CA THR A 179 -20.59 9.07 5.27
C THR A 179 -20.73 10.54 5.61
N GLU A 180 -20.43 11.42 4.68
CA GLU A 180 -20.62 12.87 4.78
C GLU A 180 -21.55 13.37 3.71
#